data_33b9ec0dfe3937527d0c5810bf8da45b
#
_entry.id   33b9ec0dfe3937527d0c5810bf8da45b
#
_cell.length_a   1.000
_cell.length_b   1.000
_cell.length_c   1.000
_cell.angle_alpha   90.00
_cell.angle_beta   90.00
_cell.angle_gamma   90.00
#
_symmetry.space_group_name_H-M   'P 1'
#
loop_
_entity.id
_entity.type
_entity.pdbx_description
1 polymer ?
#
loop_
_entity_poly.entity_id
_entity_poly.type
_entity_poly.pdbx_seq_one_letter_code
_entity_poly.pdbx_strand_id
1 'polypeptide(L)'
;MKGNKKSNKQIEKAKDFKGTAKKIFKKYLLDYKWQLLIVLIFAIGSTVFTIVGPKISGNATTEIFNGLVNKMSGTGGIDFAKIASILLTLVVLYVISMIFTAIQSFVMTNVSQKLTYRLRNEVAQKINHLPMKYFDKKTNGEVLSVITNDID
;
A
#
# COMPACT_ATOMS: atom_id res chain seq x y z
N MET A 1 -26.15 50.39 -6.05
CA MET A 1 -25.83 49.43 -5.00
C MET A 1 -26.45 48.09 -5.35
N LYS A 2 -25.71 47.15 -5.91
CA LYS A 2 -26.16 45.79 -6.15
C LYS A 2 -25.23 44.84 -5.42
N GLY A 3 -25.78 44.24 -4.36
CA GLY A 3 -25.07 43.36 -3.45
C GLY A 3 -24.63 42.06 -4.14
N ASN A 4 -23.38 41.76 -3.93
CA ASN A 4 -22.68 40.56 -4.40
C ASN A 4 -23.19 39.34 -3.61
N LYS A 5 -24.09 38.57 -4.17
CA LYS A 5 -24.49 37.27 -3.62
C LYS A 5 -23.34 36.28 -3.87
N LYS A 6 -22.43 36.15 -2.90
CA LYS A 6 -21.49 35.05 -2.81
C LYS A 6 -22.32 33.75 -2.78
N SER A 7 -22.27 33.00 -3.88
CA SER A 7 -22.76 31.63 -3.96
C SER A 7 -21.99 30.78 -2.94
N ASN A 8 -22.62 30.54 -1.81
CA ASN A 8 -22.16 29.61 -0.81
C ASN A 8 -22.38 28.19 -1.38
N LYS A 9 -21.39 27.69 -2.12
CA LYS A 9 -21.31 26.30 -2.55
C LYS A 9 -21.07 25.48 -1.28
N GLN A 10 -22.12 25.22 -0.52
CA GLN A 10 -22.09 24.23 0.55
C GLN A 10 -21.78 22.89 -0.15
N ILE A 11 -20.55 22.46 0.02
CA ILE A 11 -20.18 21.06 -0.21
C ILE A 11 -21.09 20.28 0.74
N GLU A 12 -22.07 19.61 0.19
CA GLU A 12 -22.96 18.73 0.94
C GLU A 12 -22.08 17.61 1.49
N LYS A 13 -21.58 17.80 2.70
CA LYS A 13 -20.85 16.77 3.44
C LYS A 13 -21.74 15.56 3.48
N ALA A 14 -21.27 14.45 2.95
CA ALA A 14 -21.97 13.18 3.01
C ALA A 14 -22.48 12.96 4.43
N LYS A 15 -23.80 12.97 4.60
CA LYS A 15 -24.52 13.04 5.87
C LYS A 15 -24.17 11.92 6.85
N ASP A 16 -23.49 10.88 6.35
CA ASP A 16 -23.02 9.75 7.15
C ASP A 16 -21.79 9.08 6.51
N PHE A 17 -20.63 9.77 6.60
CA PHE A 17 -19.37 9.26 6.05
C PHE A 17 -18.99 7.90 6.67
N LYS A 18 -19.16 7.74 8.00
CA LYS A 18 -18.83 6.49 8.70
C LYS A 18 -19.73 5.33 8.28
N GLY A 19 -21.02 5.58 8.12
CA GLY A 19 -21.98 4.56 7.67
C GLY A 19 -21.74 4.15 6.22
N THR A 20 -21.44 5.10 5.36
CA THR A 20 -21.15 4.87 3.94
C THR A 20 -19.81 4.13 3.78
N ALA A 21 -18.76 4.56 4.46
CA ALA A 21 -17.46 3.88 4.46
C ALA A 21 -17.57 2.44 4.96
N LYS A 22 -18.31 2.19 6.04
CA LYS A 22 -18.56 0.84 6.56
C LYS A 22 -19.34 -0.04 5.58
N LYS A 23 -20.33 0.50 4.87
CA LYS A 23 -21.07 -0.22 3.83
C LYS A 23 -20.18 -0.58 2.64
N ILE A 24 -19.35 0.35 2.18
CA ILE A 24 -18.38 0.12 1.10
C ILE A 24 -17.40 -0.96 1.52
N PHE A 25 -16.80 -0.81 2.70
CA PHE A 25 -15.87 -1.78 3.26
C PHE A 25 -16.49 -3.17 3.34
N LYS A 26 -17.69 -3.29 3.92
CA LYS A 26 -18.38 -4.57 4.05
C LYS A 26 -18.79 -5.18 2.70
N LYS A 27 -19.25 -4.36 1.75
CA LYS A 27 -19.74 -4.83 0.44
C LYS A 27 -18.61 -5.30 -0.47
N TYR A 28 -17.45 -4.62 -0.44
CA TYR A 28 -16.40 -4.85 -1.43
C TYR A 28 -15.19 -5.61 -0.84
N LEU A 29 -14.75 -5.30 0.39
CA LEU A 29 -13.57 -5.94 0.96
C LEU A 29 -13.85 -7.37 1.46
N LEU A 30 -15.05 -7.67 1.92
CA LEU A 30 -15.38 -9.03 2.38
C LEU A 30 -15.31 -10.06 1.26
N ASP A 31 -15.57 -9.67 0.01
CA ASP A 31 -15.45 -10.57 -1.14
C ASP A 31 -13.98 -11.00 -1.37
N TYR A 32 -13.00 -10.20 -0.91
CA TYR A 32 -11.56 -10.45 -1.07
C TYR A 32 -10.87 -10.80 0.25
N LYS A 33 -11.61 -11.21 1.29
CA LYS A 33 -11.08 -11.49 2.63
C LYS A 33 -9.88 -12.44 2.65
N TRP A 34 -9.89 -13.50 1.85
CA TRP A 34 -8.79 -14.45 1.77
C TRP A 34 -7.54 -13.85 1.13
N GLN A 35 -7.70 -13.05 0.10
CA GLN A 35 -6.60 -12.34 -0.55
C GLN A 35 -5.98 -11.31 0.39
N LEU A 36 -6.83 -10.56 1.13
CA LEU A 36 -6.38 -9.61 2.14
C LEU A 36 -5.66 -10.29 3.31
N LEU A 37 -6.12 -11.48 3.70
CA LEU A 37 -5.45 -12.27 4.74
C LEU A 37 -4.06 -12.73 4.28
N ILE A 38 -3.93 -13.19 3.04
CA ILE A 38 -2.63 -13.53 2.44
C ILE A 38 -1.71 -12.31 2.45
N VAL A 39 -2.19 -11.15 1.94
CA VAL A 39 -1.43 -9.90 1.94
C VAL A 39 -0.95 -9.55 3.35
N LEU A 40 -1.82 -9.69 4.36
CA LEU A 40 -1.47 -9.40 5.75
C LEU A 40 -0.35 -10.31 6.28
N ILE A 41 -0.43 -11.61 6.02
CA ILE A 41 0.60 -12.58 6.43
C ILE A 41 1.95 -12.25 5.79
N PHE A 42 1.97 -12.02 4.48
CA PHE A 42 3.19 -11.68 3.76
C PHE A 42 3.74 -10.31 4.15
N ALA A 43 2.88 -9.32 4.47
CA ALA A 43 3.28 -8.02 4.99
C ALA A 43 4.00 -8.14 6.34
N ILE A 44 3.43 -8.92 7.27
CA ILE A 44 4.06 -9.17 8.58
C ILE A 44 5.41 -9.86 8.38
N GLY A 45 5.48 -10.91 7.55
CA GLY A 45 6.72 -11.62 7.26
C GLY A 45 7.79 -10.70 6.67
N SER A 46 7.45 -9.91 5.65
CA SER A 46 8.37 -8.93 5.03
C SER A 46 8.87 -7.89 6.04
N THR A 47 7.98 -7.39 6.92
CA THR A 47 8.35 -6.43 7.97
C THR A 47 9.35 -7.02 8.96
N VAL A 48 9.15 -8.26 9.39
CA VAL A 48 10.10 -8.96 10.28
C VAL A 48 11.49 -9.02 9.64
N PHE A 49 11.59 -9.40 8.37
CA PHE A 49 12.86 -9.45 7.67
C PHE A 49 13.54 -8.07 7.53
N THR A 50 12.74 -7.03 7.30
CA THR A 50 13.23 -5.65 7.21
C THR A 50 13.80 -5.16 8.55
N ILE A 51 13.23 -5.59 9.68
CA ILE A 51 13.72 -5.22 11.02
C ILE A 51 14.96 -6.04 11.40
N VAL A 52 15.02 -7.31 11.03
CA VAL A 52 16.13 -8.21 11.36
C VAL A 52 17.39 -7.90 10.53
N GLY A 53 17.23 -7.46 9.28
CA GLY A 53 18.32 -7.16 8.36
C GLY A 53 19.37 -6.21 8.93
N PRO A 54 19.03 -5.01 9.43
CA PRO A 54 19.98 -4.08 10.04
C PRO A 54 20.71 -4.65 11.26
N LYS A 55 20.06 -5.52 12.05
CA LYS A 55 20.71 -6.19 13.20
C LYS A 55 21.82 -7.14 12.74
N ILE A 56 21.54 -7.94 11.72
CA ILE A 56 22.54 -8.86 11.16
C ILE A 56 23.68 -8.08 10.49
N SER A 57 23.37 -6.99 9.77
CA SER A 57 24.38 -6.10 9.18
C SER A 57 25.27 -5.47 10.25
N GLY A 58 24.71 -5.09 11.40
CA GLY A 58 25.47 -4.61 12.55
C GLY A 58 26.49 -5.63 13.09
N ASN A 59 26.12 -6.93 13.08
CA ASN A 59 27.04 -7.99 13.46
C ASN A 59 28.27 -8.06 12.52
N ALA A 60 28.07 -7.91 11.22
CA ALA A 60 29.16 -7.87 10.26
C ALA A 60 30.12 -6.69 10.53
N THR A 61 29.57 -5.51 10.81
CA THR A 61 30.34 -4.32 11.18
C THR A 61 31.15 -4.54 12.46
N THR A 62 30.53 -5.17 13.46
CA THR A 62 31.18 -5.50 14.73
C THR A 62 32.34 -6.49 14.53
N GLU A 63 32.17 -7.51 13.68
CA GLU A 63 33.23 -8.46 13.37
C GLU A 63 34.43 -7.80 12.64
N ILE A 64 34.14 -6.87 11.72
CA ILE A 64 35.18 -6.09 11.04
C ILE A 64 35.99 -5.26 12.08
N PHE A 65 35.25 -4.58 12.97
CA PHE A 65 35.86 -3.75 14.00
C PHE A 65 36.73 -4.58 14.95
N ASN A 66 36.22 -5.69 15.46
CA ASN A 66 36.94 -6.60 16.34
C ASN A 66 38.19 -7.18 15.65
N GLY A 67 38.07 -7.57 14.38
CA GLY A 67 39.18 -8.07 13.60
C GLY A 67 40.28 -7.02 13.39
N LEU A 68 39.92 -5.75 13.24
CA LEU A 68 40.84 -4.64 13.11
C LEU A 68 41.61 -4.40 14.45
N VAL A 69 40.87 -4.38 15.56
CA VAL A 69 41.46 -4.26 16.91
C VAL A 69 42.44 -5.41 17.20
N ASN A 70 42.05 -6.64 16.91
CA ASN A 70 42.91 -7.83 17.09
C ASN A 70 44.17 -7.74 16.24
N LYS A 71 44.08 -7.23 15.01
CA LYS A 71 45.24 -7.02 14.13
C LYS A 71 46.19 -5.96 14.70
N MET A 72 45.67 -4.88 15.25
CA MET A 72 46.48 -3.83 15.89
C MET A 72 47.14 -4.29 17.17
N SER A 73 46.49 -5.17 17.94
CA SER A 73 46.97 -5.75 19.18
C SER A 73 47.92 -6.95 18.97
N GLY A 74 48.16 -7.38 17.74
CA GLY A 74 48.98 -8.54 17.42
C GLY A 74 48.39 -9.90 17.83
N THR A 75 47.12 -9.95 18.22
CA THR A 75 46.46 -11.14 18.75
C THR A 75 45.67 -11.92 17.69
N GLY A 76 45.58 -11.41 16.43
CA GLY A 76 44.85 -12.06 15.35
C GLY A 76 44.64 -11.15 14.16
N GLY A 77 43.62 -11.45 13.35
CA GLY A 77 43.26 -10.69 12.15
C GLY A 77 41.74 -10.66 11.91
N ILE A 78 41.35 -10.13 10.77
CA ILE A 78 39.96 -10.09 10.34
C ILE A 78 39.53 -11.48 9.83
N ASP A 79 38.48 -12.03 10.40
CA ASP A 79 37.89 -13.30 9.95
C ASP A 79 36.92 -13.04 8.76
N PHE A 80 37.52 -13.09 7.56
CA PHE A 80 36.73 -12.91 6.32
C PHE A 80 35.70 -14.02 6.08
N ALA A 81 35.95 -15.24 6.57
CA ALA A 81 35.03 -16.35 6.41
C ALA A 81 33.74 -16.11 7.22
N LYS A 82 33.88 -15.63 8.44
CA LYS A 82 32.76 -15.27 9.31
C LYS A 82 32.00 -14.10 8.75
N ILE A 83 32.65 -13.06 8.26
CA ILE A 83 32.00 -11.91 7.62
C ILE A 83 31.23 -12.38 6.37
N ALA A 84 31.86 -13.20 5.52
CA ALA A 84 31.18 -13.73 4.34
C ALA A 84 29.92 -14.54 4.66
N SER A 85 29.96 -15.35 5.73
CA SER A 85 28.77 -16.12 6.17
C SER A 85 27.64 -15.22 6.65
N ILE A 86 27.94 -14.12 7.35
CA ILE A 86 26.94 -13.12 7.78
C ILE A 86 26.34 -12.41 6.57
N LEU A 87 27.17 -11.99 5.61
CA LEU A 87 26.71 -11.33 4.39
C LEU A 87 25.87 -12.27 3.53
N LEU A 88 26.24 -13.54 3.41
CA LEU A 88 25.45 -14.53 2.70
C LEU A 88 24.06 -14.71 3.34
N THR A 89 24.03 -14.79 4.66
CA THR A 89 22.77 -14.85 5.42
C THR A 89 21.90 -13.64 5.15
N LEU A 90 22.47 -12.43 5.08
CA LEU A 90 21.77 -11.21 4.72
C LEU A 90 21.19 -11.28 3.30
N VAL A 91 21.97 -11.73 2.33
CA VAL A 91 21.51 -11.86 0.94
C VAL A 91 20.31 -12.81 0.86
N VAL A 92 20.40 -13.99 1.49
CA VAL A 92 19.30 -14.96 1.52
C VAL A 92 18.04 -14.34 2.16
N LEU A 93 18.20 -13.66 3.28
CA LEU A 93 17.11 -13.00 4.00
C LEU A 93 16.43 -11.92 3.14
N TYR A 94 17.21 -11.10 2.44
CA TYR A 94 16.65 -10.07 1.55
C TYR A 94 15.99 -10.66 0.32
N VAL A 95 16.51 -11.74 -0.25
CA VAL A 95 15.85 -12.45 -1.36
C VAL A 95 14.48 -12.99 -0.93
N ILE A 96 14.39 -13.60 0.24
CA ILE A 96 13.11 -14.07 0.79
C ILE A 96 12.15 -12.89 1.01
N SER A 97 12.64 -11.79 1.59
CA SER A 97 11.84 -10.57 1.79
C SER A 97 11.32 -10.00 0.47
N MET A 98 12.16 -9.97 -0.55
CA MET A 98 11.78 -9.51 -1.90
C MET A 98 10.67 -10.39 -2.51
N ILE A 99 10.76 -11.70 -2.36
CA ILE A 99 9.72 -12.64 -2.84
C ILE A 99 8.41 -12.37 -2.10
N PHE A 100 8.44 -12.19 -0.79
CA PHE A 100 7.24 -11.88 0.00
C PHE A 100 6.59 -10.58 -0.45
N THR A 101 7.38 -9.53 -0.64
CA THR A 101 6.91 -8.22 -1.12
C THR A 101 6.33 -8.32 -2.54
N ALA A 102 6.96 -9.09 -3.42
CA ALA A 102 6.47 -9.30 -4.78
C ALA A 102 5.10 -10.02 -4.80
N ILE A 103 4.94 -11.09 -4.01
CA ILE A 103 3.67 -11.82 -3.89
C ILE A 103 2.58 -10.88 -3.32
N GLN A 104 2.90 -10.15 -2.25
CA GLN A 104 2.00 -9.18 -1.64
C GLN A 104 1.53 -8.13 -2.65
N SER A 105 2.45 -7.53 -3.40
CA SER A 105 2.16 -6.51 -4.40
C SER A 105 1.31 -7.05 -5.54
N PHE A 106 1.62 -8.25 -6.02
CA PHE A 106 0.84 -8.90 -7.08
C PHE A 106 -0.60 -9.18 -6.65
N VAL A 107 -0.80 -9.74 -5.46
CA VAL A 107 -2.14 -10.01 -4.91
C VAL A 107 -2.90 -8.69 -4.71
N MET A 108 -2.26 -7.66 -4.14
CA MET A 108 -2.90 -6.37 -3.88
C MET A 108 -3.28 -5.66 -5.17
N THR A 109 -2.42 -5.69 -6.19
CA THR A 109 -2.71 -5.12 -7.51
C THR A 109 -3.94 -5.77 -8.13
N ASN A 110 -4.04 -7.11 -8.09
CA ASN A 110 -5.20 -7.83 -8.61
C ASN A 110 -6.50 -7.47 -7.87
N VAL A 111 -6.44 -7.34 -6.54
CA VAL A 111 -7.60 -6.94 -5.73
C VAL A 111 -8.02 -5.52 -6.08
N SER A 112 -7.06 -4.60 -6.15
CA SER A 112 -7.31 -3.19 -6.49
C SER A 112 -7.95 -3.03 -7.86
N GLN A 113 -7.40 -3.69 -8.89
CA GLN A 113 -7.94 -3.63 -10.25
C GLN A 113 -9.37 -4.16 -10.34
N LYS A 114 -9.65 -5.30 -9.71
CA LYS A 114 -11.02 -5.87 -9.69
C LYS A 114 -11.99 -4.97 -8.95
N LEU A 115 -11.56 -4.36 -7.86
CA LEU A 115 -12.37 -3.44 -7.08
C LEU A 115 -12.67 -2.17 -7.87
N THR A 116 -11.67 -1.54 -8.49
CA THR A 116 -11.83 -0.37 -9.34
C THR A 116 -12.77 -0.65 -10.51
N TYR A 117 -12.58 -1.77 -11.21
CA TYR A 117 -13.47 -2.18 -12.30
C TYR A 117 -14.93 -2.30 -11.84
N ARG A 118 -15.15 -2.96 -10.70
CA ARG A 118 -16.51 -3.13 -10.13
C ARG A 118 -17.13 -1.80 -9.74
N LEU A 119 -16.37 -0.91 -9.11
CA LEU A 119 -16.84 0.42 -8.73
C LEU A 119 -17.22 1.25 -9.97
N ARG A 120 -16.36 1.26 -10.99
CA ARG A 120 -16.64 1.97 -12.24
C ARG A 120 -17.93 1.45 -12.90
N ASN A 121 -18.11 0.15 -12.97
CA ASN A 121 -19.29 -0.45 -13.56
C ASN A 121 -20.57 -0.12 -12.76
N GLU A 122 -20.54 -0.18 -11.43
CA GLU A 122 -21.68 0.18 -10.59
C GLU A 122 -22.03 1.67 -10.69
N VAL A 123 -21.03 2.56 -10.79
CA VAL A 123 -21.27 3.99 -10.99
C VAL A 123 -21.85 4.26 -12.38
N ALA A 124 -21.31 3.64 -13.43
CA ALA A 124 -21.82 3.77 -14.79
C ALA A 124 -23.29 3.31 -14.89
N GLN A 125 -23.60 2.15 -14.30
CA GLN A 125 -24.98 1.66 -14.25
C GLN A 125 -25.91 2.62 -13.51
N LYS A 126 -25.49 3.17 -12.37
CA LYS A 126 -26.30 4.15 -11.62
C LYS A 126 -26.53 5.43 -12.43
N ILE A 127 -25.52 5.92 -13.14
CA ILE A 127 -25.64 7.10 -13.99
C ILE A 127 -26.67 6.87 -15.10
N ASN A 128 -26.65 5.69 -15.74
CA ASN A 128 -27.61 5.33 -16.78
C ASN A 128 -29.06 5.26 -16.27
N HIS A 129 -29.27 5.08 -14.98
CA HIS A 129 -30.61 5.06 -14.35
C HIS A 129 -31.02 6.41 -13.75
N LEU A 130 -30.18 7.46 -13.88
CA LEU A 130 -30.55 8.79 -13.37
C LEU A 130 -31.53 9.48 -14.31
N PRO A 131 -32.56 10.16 -13.74
CA PRO A 131 -33.51 10.93 -14.56
C PRO A 131 -32.80 12.09 -15.26
N MET A 132 -33.27 12.44 -16.49
CA MET A 132 -32.73 13.54 -17.32
C MET A 132 -32.57 14.86 -16.54
N LYS A 133 -33.49 15.15 -15.61
CA LYS A 133 -33.46 16.35 -14.75
C LYS A 133 -32.15 16.47 -13.91
N TYR A 134 -31.41 15.39 -13.71
CA TYR A 134 -30.13 15.41 -13.03
C TYR A 134 -29.02 15.98 -13.92
N PHE A 135 -29.07 15.64 -15.22
CA PHE A 135 -28.12 16.11 -16.22
C PHE A 135 -28.31 17.57 -16.59
N ASP A 136 -29.57 18.09 -16.47
CA ASP A 136 -29.84 19.52 -16.65
C ASP A 136 -29.16 20.42 -15.61
N LYS A 137 -28.81 19.88 -14.45
CA LYS A 137 -28.18 20.60 -13.33
C LYS A 137 -26.67 20.43 -13.24
N LYS A 138 -26.09 19.45 -13.92
CA LYS A 138 -24.65 19.16 -13.92
C LYS A 138 -24.14 19.06 -15.35
N THR A 139 -22.96 19.63 -15.58
CA THR A 139 -22.31 19.51 -16.89
C THR A 139 -21.84 18.08 -17.13
N ASN A 140 -21.88 17.63 -18.40
CA ASN A 140 -21.37 16.32 -18.79
C ASN A 140 -19.91 16.10 -18.32
N GLY A 141 -19.10 17.19 -18.26
CA GLY A 141 -17.74 17.13 -17.74
C GLY A 141 -17.64 16.83 -16.25
N GLU A 142 -18.56 17.33 -15.41
CA GLU A 142 -18.58 17.00 -13.96
C GLU A 142 -18.92 15.53 -13.73
N VAL A 143 -19.87 14.98 -14.52
CA VAL A 143 -20.24 13.56 -14.43
C VAL A 143 -19.09 12.66 -14.87
N LEU A 144 -18.41 13.04 -15.97
CA LEU A 144 -17.27 12.28 -16.48
C LEU A 144 -16.09 12.30 -15.51
N SER A 145 -15.84 13.44 -14.85
CA SER A 145 -14.78 13.60 -13.85
C SER A 145 -14.95 12.63 -12.67
N VAL A 146 -16.18 12.43 -12.20
CA VAL A 146 -16.48 11.46 -11.13
C VAL A 146 -16.10 10.03 -11.54
N ILE A 147 -16.34 9.65 -12.80
CA ILE A 147 -16.04 8.30 -13.29
C ILE A 147 -14.54 8.09 -13.50
N THR A 148 -13.83 9.13 -13.95
CA THR A 148 -12.42 9.00 -14.34
C THR A 148 -11.44 9.37 -13.24
N ASN A 149 -11.75 10.34 -12.39
CA ASN A 149 -10.82 10.87 -11.41
C ASN A 149 -11.12 10.46 -9.96
N ASP A 150 -12.40 10.24 -9.62
CA ASP A 150 -12.78 9.96 -8.23
C ASP A 150 -12.77 8.45 -7.90
N ILE A 151 -12.63 7.57 -8.91
CA ILE A 151 -12.66 6.11 -8.73
C ILE A 151 -11.24 5.50 -8.82
N ASP A 152 -10.28 6.20 -9.40
CA ASP A 152 -8.86 5.83 -9.45
C ASP A 152 -8.10 6.34 -8.23
#